data_a4f064ce02dd6ab75294175c397942ea
#
_entry.id   a4f064ce02dd6ab75294175c397942ea
#
_cell.length_a   1.000
_cell.length_b   1.000
_cell.length_c   1.000
_cell.angle_alpha   90.00
_cell.angle_beta   90.00
_cell.angle_gamma   90.00
#
_symmetry.space_group_name_H-M   'P 1'
#
loop_
_entity.id
_entity.type
_entity.pdbx_description
1 polymer ?
#
loop_
_entity_poly.entity_id
_entity_poly.type
_entity_poly.pdbx_seq_one_letter_code
_entity_poly.pdbx_strand_id
1 'polypeptide(L)'
;ENSDGLRGIYLDGCVIDEYANVNSKLFPEIIRPALSDRKGYCVFIGTPMGMNNNFYELYQHAQGAEDWFNYKAKASQTKIVDQDELDKAKEVMGEKKYQQEFECDWIANIEGAVYGDVIAKLDDDKQLTRVPYDPSLPVSTAWDLGVSDHSSIIFYQQLGRSINIIDYHEERGQGLPYYVKMVNDKEYVYK
;
A
#
# COMPACT_ATOMS: atom_id res chain seq x y z
N GLU A 1 -16.43 5.64 12.78
CA GLU A 1 -17.33 6.77 13.05
C GLU A 1 -18.32 6.91 11.91
N ASN A 2 -19.54 7.38 12.23
CA ASN A 2 -20.71 7.27 11.37
C ASN A 2 -20.63 8.27 10.19
N SER A 3 -20.17 7.83 9.04
CA SER A 3 -20.13 8.63 7.81
C SER A 3 -21.50 8.83 7.14
N ASP A 4 -22.54 8.11 7.57
CA ASP A 4 -23.89 8.20 7.00
C ASP A 4 -24.56 9.57 7.26
N GLY A 5 -24.15 10.29 8.30
CA GLY A 5 -24.62 11.65 8.57
C GLY A 5 -24.21 12.70 7.52
N LEU A 6 -23.29 12.35 6.61
CA LEU A 6 -22.85 13.23 5.52
C LEU A 6 -23.59 12.95 4.19
N ARG A 7 -24.52 11.97 4.16
CA ARG A 7 -25.32 11.70 2.96
C ARG A 7 -26.35 12.81 2.73
N GLY A 8 -26.48 13.24 1.47
CA GLY A 8 -27.46 14.26 1.05
C GLY A 8 -27.01 15.72 1.21
N ILE A 9 -25.74 15.95 1.56
CA ILE A 9 -25.15 17.30 1.52
C ILE A 9 -24.66 17.63 0.10
N TYR A 10 -24.63 18.94 -0.21
CA TYR A 10 -24.07 19.47 -1.46
C TYR A 10 -22.79 20.23 -1.13
N LEU A 11 -21.71 19.91 -1.82
CA LEU A 11 -20.39 20.48 -1.55
C LEU A 11 -19.84 21.21 -2.78
N ASP A 12 -19.36 22.43 -2.58
CA ASP A 12 -18.56 23.17 -3.56
C ASP A 12 -17.07 22.80 -3.43
N GLY A 13 -16.64 22.38 -2.26
CA GLY A 13 -15.30 21.90 -1.98
C GLY A 13 -15.24 21.14 -0.67
N CYS A 14 -14.25 20.25 -0.55
CA CYS A 14 -13.99 19.46 0.64
C CYS A 14 -12.48 19.35 0.88
N VAL A 15 -12.09 19.40 2.15
CA VAL A 15 -10.73 19.05 2.58
C VAL A 15 -10.84 17.86 3.51
N ILE A 16 -10.10 16.79 3.21
CA ILE A 16 -10.02 15.59 4.05
C ILE A 16 -8.61 15.52 4.60
N ASP A 17 -8.50 15.72 5.90
CA ASP A 17 -7.24 15.67 6.61
C ASP A 17 -6.96 14.25 7.11
N GLU A 18 -5.67 13.92 7.30
CA GLU A 18 -5.20 12.60 7.74
C GLU A 18 -5.80 11.45 6.89
N TYR A 19 -5.85 11.63 5.57
CA TYR A 19 -6.56 10.74 4.66
C TYR A 19 -6.08 9.28 4.71
N ALA A 20 -4.84 9.02 5.11
CA ALA A 20 -4.34 7.66 5.31
C ALA A 20 -5.11 6.87 6.39
N ASN A 21 -5.72 7.59 7.37
CA ASN A 21 -6.49 7.02 8.47
C ASN A 21 -8.00 6.99 8.20
N VAL A 22 -8.44 7.58 7.08
CA VAL A 22 -9.85 7.69 6.75
C VAL A 22 -10.36 6.39 6.11
N ASN A 23 -11.60 6.03 6.42
CA ASN A 23 -12.26 4.88 5.79
C ASN A 23 -12.25 5.04 4.26
N SER A 24 -11.75 4.03 3.54
CA SER A 24 -11.60 4.04 2.08
C SER A 24 -12.90 4.29 1.31
N LYS A 25 -14.07 4.02 1.92
CA LYS A 25 -15.40 4.23 1.34
C LYS A 25 -15.90 5.67 1.46
N LEU A 26 -15.32 6.49 2.37
CA LEU A 26 -15.82 7.85 2.60
C LEU A 26 -15.81 8.69 1.33
N PHE A 27 -14.68 8.75 0.64
CA PHE A 27 -14.59 9.56 -0.58
C PHE A 27 -15.43 9.02 -1.72
N PRO A 28 -15.29 7.76 -2.18
CA PRO A 28 -16.01 7.28 -3.36
C PRO A 28 -17.53 7.18 -3.16
N GLU A 29 -18.00 6.83 -1.96
CA GLU A 29 -19.42 6.55 -1.73
C GLU A 29 -20.20 7.77 -1.20
N ILE A 30 -19.54 8.74 -0.58
CA ILE A 30 -20.21 9.86 0.10
C ILE A 30 -19.75 11.22 -0.43
N ILE A 31 -18.47 11.52 -0.37
CA ILE A 31 -17.96 12.86 -0.71
C ILE A 31 -17.99 13.09 -2.23
N ARG A 32 -17.56 12.12 -3.03
CA ARG A 32 -17.55 12.26 -4.49
C ARG A 32 -18.95 12.52 -5.08
N PRO A 33 -20.02 11.80 -4.66
CA PRO A 33 -21.39 12.14 -5.05
C PRO A 33 -21.81 13.53 -4.61
N ALA A 34 -21.51 13.95 -3.37
CA ALA A 34 -21.86 15.26 -2.84
C ALA A 34 -21.20 16.43 -3.60
N LEU A 35 -20.02 16.22 -4.19
CA LEU A 35 -19.31 17.21 -5.03
C LEU A 35 -19.83 17.23 -6.48
N SER A 36 -20.48 16.16 -6.94
CA SER A 36 -20.78 15.99 -8.37
C SER A 36 -21.75 17.03 -8.93
N ASP A 37 -22.79 17.38 -8.17
CA ASP A 37 -23.82 18.32 -8.62
C ASP A 37 -23.27 19.73 -8.88
N ARG A 38 -22.27 20.13 -8.12
CA ARG A 38 -21.65 21.46 -8.17
C ARG A 38 -20.30 21.49 -8.88
N LYS A 39 -19.84 20.34 -9.39
CA LYS A 39 -18.49 20.16 -9.93
C LYS A 39 -17.43 20.63 -8.94
N GLY A 40 -17.64 20.31 -7.66
CA GLY A 40 -16.80 20.73 -6.55
C GLY A 40 -15.43 20.03 -6.58
N TYR A 41 -14.49 20.57 -5.80
CA TYR A 41 -13.14 20.02 -5.67
C TYR A 41 -12.95 19.30 -4.32
N CYS A 42 -11.96 18.39 -4.26
CA CYS A 42 -11.53 17.79 -3.01
C CYS A 42 -10.01 17.91 -2.84
N VAL A 43 -9.59 18.25 -1.63
CA VAL A 43 -8.18 18.27 -1.23
C VAL A 43 -7.97 17.16 -0.20
N PHE A 44 -6.98 16.32 -0.44
CA PHE A 44 -6.57 15.25 0.47
C PHE A 44 -5.22 15.64 1.04
N ILE A 45 -5.11 15.68 2.35
CA ILE A 45 -3.86 15.98 3.05
C ILE A 45 -3.60 14.92 4.11
N GLY A 46 -2.36 14.81 4.53
CA GLY A 46 -1.93 13.87 5.58
C GLY A 46 -0.48 13.45 5.42
N THR A 47 -0.03 12.68 6.38
CA THR A 47 1.31 12.06 6.41
C THR A 47 1.26 10.68 5.74
N PRO A 48 2.28 10.29 4.97
CA PRO A 48 2.42 8.93 4.47
C PRO A 48 2.38 7.87 5.59
N MET A 49 1.60 6.81 5.41
CA MET A 49 1.49 5.72 6.38
C MET A 49 1.65 4.34 5.72
N GLY A 50 2.78 4.16 5.03
CA GLY A 50 3.00 2.96 4.23
C GLY A 50 2.26 2.98 2.89
N MET A 51 2.44 1.93 2.10
CA MET A 51 1.91 1.85 0.74
C MET A 51 0.57 1.10 0.62
N ASN A 52 0.10 0.48 1.69
CA ASN A 52 -1.13 -0.33 1.68
C ASN A 52 -2.31 0.44 2.30
N ASN A 53 -2.66 1.57 1.71
CA ASN A 53 -3.80 2.38 2.13
C ASN A 53 -4.32 3.26 0.98
N ASN A 54 -5.56 3.75 1.14
CA ASN A 54 -6.25 4.59 0.17
C ASN A 54 -5.53 5.91 -0.16
N PHE A 55 -4.70 6.45 0.73
CA PHE A 55 -3.95 7.68 0.45
C PHE A 55 -2.80 7.42 -0.53
N TYR A 56 -2.10 6.31 -0.38
CA TYR A 56 -1.06 5.92 -1.33
C TYR A 56 -1.64 5.59 -2.71
N GLU A 57 -2.75 4.83 -2.77
CA GLU A 57 -3.46 4.53 -4.02
C GLU A 57 -3.88 5.81 -4.75
N LEU A 58 -4.44 6.77 -4.01
CA LEU A 58 -4.85 8.07 -4.55
C LEU A 58 -3.64 8.87 -5.05
N TYR A 59 -2.53 8.86 -4.31
CA TYR A 59 -1.30 9.51 -4.71
C TYR A 59 -0.74 8.93 -6.01
N GLN A 60 -0.75 7.61 -6.16
CA GLN A 60 -0.33 6.94 -7.41
C GLN A 60 -1.25 7.30 -8.57
N HIS A 61 -2.56 7.30 -8.35
CA HIS A 61 -3.53 7.71 -9.36
C HIS A 61 -3.29 9.15 -9.83
N ALA A 62 -3.05 10.06 -8.91
CA ALA A 62 -2.83 11.48 -9.19
C ALA A 62 -1.54 11.77 -9.99
N GLN A 63 -0.59 10.85 -10.05
CA GLN A 63 0.64 11.06 -10.83
C GLN A 63 0.43 10.98 -12.35
N GLY A 64 -0.63 10.33 -12.82
CA GLY A 64 -0.91 10.14 -14.25
C GLY A 64 -2.20 10.77 -14.75
N ALA A 65 -2.98 11.42 -13.89
CA ALA A 65 -4.30 11.96 -14.24
C ALA A 65 -4.26 13.48 -14.41
N GLU A 66 -4.75 13.98 -15.55
CA GLU A 66 -4.72 15.42 -15.91
C GLU A 66 -5.50 16.32 -14.94
N ASP A 67 -6.58 15.79 -14.33
CA ASP A 67 -7.45 16.55 -13.42
C ASP A 67 -6.95 16.55 -11.97
N TRP A 68 -5.76 15.97 -11.72
CA TRP A 68 -5.22 15.83 -10.39
C TRP A 68 -3.91 16.59 -10.22
N PHE A 69 -3.77 17.24 -9.07
CA PHE A 69 -2.53 17.82 -8.62
C PHE A 69 -2.01 17.06 -7.41
N ASN A 70 -0.72 16.74 -7.36
CA ASN A 70 -0.09 16.15 -6.19
C ASN A 70 1.19 16.90 -5.82
N TYR A 71 1.46 16.98 -4.53
CA TYR A 71 2.65 17.64 -4.01
C TYR A 71 3.11 16.99 -2.70
N LYS A 72 4.41 16.76 -2.57
CA LYS A 72 5.05 16.33 -1.33
C LYS A 72 5.82 17.51 -0.74
N ALA A 73 5.36 18.01 0.42
CA ALA A 73 5.98 19.10 1.14
C ALA A 73 7.08 18.60 2.08
N LYS A 74 8.21 18.17 1.53
CA LYS A 74 9.35 17.70 2.34
C LYS A 74 9.97 18.84 3.12
N ALA A 75 10.24 18.64 4.43
CA ALA A 75 10.84 19.66 5.29
C ALA A 75 12.20 20.12 4.77
N SER A 76 13.03 19.20 4.27
CA SER A 76 14.33 19.51 3.64
C SER A 76 14.22 20.43 2.43
N GLN A 77 13.09 20.45 1.71
CA GLN A 77 12.87 21.25 0.53
C GLN A 77 12.15 22.57 0.82
N THR A 78 11.15 22.53 1.71
CA THR A 78 10.34 23.71 2.02
C THR A 78 11.06 24.73 2.88
N LYS A 79 11.98 24.30 3.72
CA LYS A 79 12.76 25.13 4.67
C LYS A 79 11.86 25.98 5.59
N ILE A 80 10.64 25.52 5.87
CA ILE A 80 9.70 26.19 6.77
C ILE A 80 10.09 25.93 8.23
N VAL A 81 10.64 24.75 8.52
CA VAL A 81 11.13 24.37 9.85
C VAL A 81 12.63 24.56 9.90
N ASP A 82 13.12 25.16 10.99
CA ASP A 82 14.56 25.39 11.19
C ASP A 82 15.32 24.06 11.31
N GLN A 83 16.57 24.05 10.82
CA GLN A 83 17.39 22.83 10.83
C GLN A 83 17.63 22.28 12.23
N ASP A 84 17.88 23.16 13.21
CA ASP A 84 18.06 22.74 14.60
C ASP A 84 16.82 22.03 15.18
N GLU A 85 15.64 22.42 14.75
CA GLU A 85 14.40 21.78 15.17
C GLU A 85 14.20 20.42 14.47
N LEU A 86 14.55 20.34 13.19
CA LEU A 86 14.56 19.07 12.46
C LEU A 86 15.53 18.06 13.05
N ASP A 87 16.72 18.50 13.46
CA ASP A 87 17.74 17.65 14.07
C ASP A 87 17.26 17.10 15.44
N LYS A 88 16.62 17.94 16.25
CA LYS A 88 16.00 17.52 17.52
C LYS A 88 14.84 16.57 17.31
N ALA A 89 13.98 16.84 16.34
CA ALA A 89 12.87 15.97 15.99
C ALA A 89 13.38 14.58 15.58
N LYS A 90 14.42 14.54 14.76
CA LYS A 90 15.07 13.31 14.33
C LYS A 90 15.69 12.51 15.48
N GLU A 91 16.33 13.20 16.44
CA GLU A 91 16.88 12.58 17.64
C GLU A 91 15.80 11.94 18.51
N VAL A 92 14.67 12.61 18.70
CA VAL A 92 13.57 12.16 19.56
C VAL A 92 12.77 11.01 18.93
N MET A 93 12.44 11.10 17.63
CA MET A 93 11.56 10.12 17.00
C MET A 93 12.29 9.02 16.21
N GLY A 94 13.59 9.17 15.99
CA GLY A 94 14.41 8.26 15.21
C GLY A 94 14.25 8.43 13.68
N GLU A 95 15.24 7.88 12.96
CA GLU A 95 15.35 8.07 11.51
C GLU A 95 14.09 7.72 10.73
N LYS A 96 13.55 6.51 10.93
CA LYS A 96 12.41 6.01 10.16
C LYS A 96 11.17 6.90 10.33
N LYS A 97 10.85 7.28 11.56
CA LYS A 97 9.70 8.13 11.85
C LYS A 97 9.91 9.54 11.30
N TYR A 98 11.13 10.07 11.41
CA TYR A 98 11.51 11.35 10.81
C TYR A 98 11.31 11.36 9.28
N GLN A 99 11.77 10.32 8.59
CA GLN A 99 11.60 10.21 7.13
C GLN A 99 10.12 10.19 6.74
N GLN A 100 9.29 9.51 7.52
CA GLN A 100 7.84 9.49 7.30
C GLN A 100 7.20 10.88 7.50
N GLU A 101 7.43 11.48 8.67
CA GLU A 101 6.72 12.70 9.11
C GLU A 101 7.23 13.97 8.41
N PHE A 102 8.55 14.08 8.21
CA PHE A 102 9.17 15.29 7.70
C PHE A 102 9.63 15.18 6.24
N GLU A 103 9.92 13.98 5.75
CA GLU A 103 10.40 13.77 4.38
C GLU A 103 9.37 13.10 3.47
N CYS A 104 8.15 12.88 3.96
CA CYS A 104 7.03 12.31 3.21
C CYS A 104 7.36 10.94 2.57
N ASP A 105 8.11 10.11 3.30
CA ASP A 105 8.50 8.80 2.81
C ASP A 105 7.41 7.76 3.08
N TRP A 106 6.93 7.09 2.03
CA TRP A 106 5.92 6.05 2.11
C TRP A 106 6.43 4.73 2.69
N ILE A 107 7.73 4.49 2.62
CA ILE A 107 8.34 3.20 2.95
C ILE A 107 8.95 3.20 4.35
N ALA A 108 9.39 4.37 4.84
CA ALA A 108 10.26 4.51 6.00
C ALA A 108 9.71 3.89 7.29
N ASN A 109 8.41 3.87 7.49
CA ASN A 109 7.81 3.36 8.72
C ASN A 109 6.52 2.56 8.44
N ILE A 110 6.70 1.30 8.05
CA ILE A 110 5.60 0.34 8.12
C ILE A 110 5.58 -0.18 9.56
N GLU A 111 4.91 0.54 10.46
CA GLU A 111 4.67 0.09 11.84
C GLU A 111 4.03 -1.29 11.81
N GLY A 112 4.66 -2.27 12.44
CA GLY A 112 4.22 -3.65 12.40
C GLY A 112 4.75 -4.50 11.25
N ALA A 113 5.53 -3.95 10.34
CA ALA A 113 6.21 -4.76 9.32
C ALA A 113 7.35 -5.57 9.95
N VAL A 114 7.01 -6.77 10.43
CA VAL A 114 7.97 -7.71 11.03
C VAL A 114 9.16 -7.98 10.09
N TYR A 115 8.96 -7.87 8.79
CA TYR A 115 9.95 -8.18 7.76
C TYR A 115 10.44 -6.96 6.98
N GLY A 116 10.09 -5.72 7.36
CA GLY A 116 10.42 -4.51 6.60
C GLY A 116 11.91 -4.36 6.31
N ASP A 117 12.75 -4.49 7.34
CA ASP A 117 14.22 -4.40 7.18
C ASP A 117 14.80 -5.57 6.36
N VAL A 118 14.19 -6.76 6.46
CA VAL A 118 14.60 -7.92 5.67
C VAL A 118 14.28 -7.72 4.20
N ILE A 119 13.09 -7.22 3.89
CA ILE A 119 12.68 -6.93 2.51
C ILE A 119 13.54 -5.83 1.91
N ALA A 120 13.81 -4.74 2.64
CA ALA A 120 14.71 -3.68 2.19
C ALA A 120 16.10 -4.23 1.83
N LYS A 121 16.66 -5.10 2.68
CA LYS A 121 17.92 -5.76 2.41
C LYS A 121 17.89 -6.65 1.18
N LEU A 122 16.81 -7.41 0.97
CA LEU A 122 16.62 -8.25 -0.23
C LEU A 122 16.58 -7.41 -1.51
N ASP A 123 16.00 -6.21 -1.44
CA ASP A 123 15.97 -5.28 -2.58
C ASP A 123 17.36 -4.68 -2.85
N ASP A 124 18.09 -4.24 -1.83
CA ASP A 124 19.45 -3.75 -1.95
C ASP A 124 20.39 -4.82 -2.53
N ASP A 125 20.24 -6.07 -2.09
CA ASP A 125 21.00 -7.24 -2.55
C ASP A 125 20.55 -7.72 -3.95
N LYS A 126 19.57 -7.05 -4.61
CA LYS A 126 18.99 -7.43 -5.90
C LYS A 126 18.35 -8.83 -5.92
N GLN A 127 17.87 -9.29 -4.78
CA GLN A 127 17.18 -10.57 -4.65
C GLN A 127 15.68 -10.46 -4.95
N LEU A 128 15.10 -9.24 -4.90
CA LEU A 128 13.75 -8.96 -5.38
C LEU A 128 13.80 -8.77 -6.90
N THR A 129 13.60 -9.85 -7.63
CA THR A 129 13.68 -9.87 -9.09
C THR A 129 12.61 -10.80 -9.66
N ARG A 130 12.40 -10.72 -10.99
CA ARG A 130 11.53 -11.67 -11.66
C ARG A 130 12.22 -13.03 -11.75
N VAL A 131 11.66 -14.02 -11.04
CA VAL A 131 12.13 -15.39 -11.07
C VAL A 131 11.24 -16.21 -12.02
N PRO A 132 11.75 -16.70 -13.16
CA PRO A 132 10.95 -17.50 -14.08
C PRO A 132 10.70 -18.92 -13.51
N TYR A 133 9.57 -19.50 -13.89
CA TYR A 133 9.29 -20.92 -13.65
C TYR A 133 10.27 -21.83 -14.40
N ASP A 134 10.85 -22.80 -13.72
CA ASP A 134 11.69 -23.85 -14.30
C ASP A 134 10.90 -25.16 -14.42
N PRO A 135 10.55 -25.63 -15.62
CA PRO A 135 9.77 -26.86 -15.81
C PRO A 135 10.48 -28.14 -15.32
N SER A 136 11.78 -28.08 -15.08
CA SER A 136 12.57 -29.23 -14.57
C SER A 136 12.44 -29.45 -13.07
N LEU A 137 11.89 -28.45 -12.34
CA LEU A 137 11.72 -28.48 -10.90
C LEU A 137 10.23 -28.48 -10.52
N PRO A 138 9.82 -29.30 -9.53
CA PRO A 138 8.45 -29.26 -9.06
C PRO A 138 8.15 -27.95 -8.31
N VAL A 139 6.90 -27.49 -8.43
CA VAL A 139 6.38 -26.36 -7.67
C VAL A 139 5.76 -26.84 -6.37
N SER A 140 6.09 -26.18 -5.30
CA SER A 140 5.42 -26.30 -4.00
C SER A 140 4.63 -25.04 -3.70
N THR A 141 3.58 -25.19 -2.89
CA THR A 141 2.72 -24.05 -2.49
C THR A 141 2.71 -23.90 -0.98
N ALA A 142 2.70 -22.67 -0.51
CA ALA A 142 2.44 -22.32 0.88
C ALA A 142 1.17 -21.47 0.95
N TRP A 143 0.26 -21.80 1.87
CA TRP A 143 -1.07 -21.25 1.95
C TRP A 143 -1.26 -20.56 3.29
N ASP A 144 -1.78 -19.35 3.24
CA ASP A 144 -2.39 -18.64 4.37
C ASP A 144 -3.87 -18.44 4.08
N LEU A 145 -4.73 -19.14 4.83
CA LEU A 145 -6.18 -19.16 4.58
C LEU A 145 -6.90 -18.23 5.55
N GLY A 146 -7.34 -17.09 5.06
CA GLY A 146 -8.23 -16.17 5.76
C GLY A 146 -9.71 -16.50 5.52
N VAL A 147 -10.56 -16.30 6.51
CA VAL A 147 -12.01 -16.46 6.39
C VAL A 147 -12.70 -15.12 6.15
N SER A 148 -12.28 -14.08 6.83
CA SER A 148 -12.79 -12.70 6.73
C SER A 148 -11.77 -11.70 6.21
N ASP A 149 -10.54 -12.11 6.06
CA ASP A 149 -9.42 -11.39 5.49
C ASP A 149 -8.95 -12.02 4.17
N HIS A 150 -7.79 -11.64 3.67
CA HIS A 150 -7.24 -12.20 2.43
C HIS A 150 -6.70 -13.61 2.69
N SER A 151 -6.99 -14.52 1.75
CA SER A 151 -6.23 -15.77 1.62
C SER A 151 -5.12 -15.57 0.63
N SER A 152 -3.92 -16.03 0.97
CA SER A 152 -2.75 -15.90 0.10
C SER A 152 -2.09 -17.24 -0.21
N ILE A 153 -1.53 -17.37 -1.39
CA ILE A 153 -0.83 -18.56 -1.87
C ILE A 153 0.48 -18.12 -2.49
N ILE A 154 1.58 -18.65 -1.97
CA ILE A 154 2.92 -18.48 -2.52
C ILE A 154 3.29 -19.74 -3.30
N PHE A 155 3.78 -19.57 -4.53
CA PHE A 155 4.29 -20.65 -5.37
C PHE A 155 5.82 -20.55 -5.39
N TYR A 156 6.49 -21.65 -5.08
CA TYR A 156 7.94 -21.66 -5.02
C TYR A 156 8.54 -22.95 -5.56
N GLN A 157 9.78 -22.83 -6.03
CA GLN A 157 10.61 -23.95 -6.44
C GLN A 157 11.86 -24.02 -5.56
N GLN A 158 12.30 -25.21 -5.24
CA GLN A 158 13.52 -25.43 -4.46
C GLN A 158 14.65 -25.97 -5.34
N LEU A 159 15.77 -25.24 -5.37
CA LEU A 159 17.00 -25.66 -6.02
C LEU A 159 18.11 -25.80 -4.95
N GLY A 160 18.39 -27.02 -4.52
CA GLY A 160 19.33 -27.25 -3.44
C GLY A 160 18.86 -26.61 -2.13
N ARG A 161 19.60 -25.60 -1.64
CA ARG A 161 19.24 -24.84 -0.43
C ARG A 161 18.50 -23.54 -0.71
N SER A 162 18.39 -23.16 -1.98
CA SER A 162 17.70 -21.93 -2.37
C SER A 162 16.22 -22.19 -2.61
N ILE A 163 15.39 -21.25 -2.16
CA ILE A 163 13.95 -21.21 -2.42
C ILE A 163 13.69 -20.03 -3.34
N ASN A 164 13.15 -20.30 -4.50
CA ASN A 164 12.79 -19.32 -5.51
C ASN A 164 11.27 -19.13 -5.48
N ILE A 165 10.80 -17.97 -5.04
CA ILE A 165 9.38 -17.61 -5.15
C ILE A 165 9.13 -17.20 -6.60
N ILE A 166 8.27 -17.93 -7.29
CA ILE A 166 8.02 -17.74 -8.73
C ILE A 166 6.69 -17.06 -9.02
N ASP A 167 5.74 -17.14 -8.08
CA ASP A 167 4.40 -16.57 -8.26
C ASP A 167 3.71 -16.37 -6.91
N TYR A 168 2.69 -15.52 -6.91
CA TYR A 168 1.89 -15.17 -5.75
C TYR A 168 0.44 -14.95 -6.16
N HIS A 169 -0.50 -15.36 -5.33
CA HIS A 169 -1.91 -15.07 -5.50
C HIS A 169 -2.55 -14.67 -4.16
N GLU A 170 -3.33 -13.64 -4.18
CA GLU A 170 -4.08 -13.15 -3.03
C GLU A 170 -5.49 -12.78 -3.46
N GLU A 171 -6.50 -13.21 -2.68
CA GLU A 171 -7.89 -12.88 -2.94
C GLU A 171 -8.68 -12.91 -1.64
N ARG A 172 -9.78 -12.18 -1.58
CA ARG A 172 -10.66 -12.08 -0.42
C ARG A 172 -12.06 -12.57 -0.73
N GLY A 173 -12.69 -13.20 0.28
CA GLY A 173 -14.10 -13.59 0.20
C GLY A 173 -14.39 -14.76 -0.71
N GLN A 174 -13.35 -15.52 -1.11
CA GLN A 174 -13.49 -16.72 -1.93
C GLN A 174 -13.46 -17.99 -1.08
N GLY A 175 -14.19 -19.00 -1.50
CA GLY A 175 -14.16 -20.32 -0.88
C GLY A 175 -13.03 -21.21 -1.41
N LEU A 176 -12.70 -22.27 -0.69
CA LEU A 176 -11.65 -23.22 -1.07
C LEU A 176 -11.74 -23.74 -2.52
N PRO A 177 -12.94 -24.02 -3.09
CA PRO A 177 -13.02 -24.46 -4.50
C PRO A 177 -12.46 -23.48 -5.51
N TYR A 178 -12.57 -22.16 -5.25
CA TYR A 178 -11.96 -21.13 -6.08
C TYR A 178 -10.43 -21.27 -6.13
N TYR A 179 -9.80 -21.38 -4.97
CA TYR A 179 -8.34 -21.51 -4.89
C TYR A 179 -7.83 -22.82 -5.49
N VAL A 180 -8.54 -23.91 -5.27
CA VAL A 180 -8.19 -25.22 -5.88
C VAL A 180 -8.25 -25.12 -7.41
N LYS A 181 -9.29 -24.48 -7.95
CA LYS A 181 -9.40 -24.26 -9.39
C LYS A 181 -8.26 -23.40 -9.91
N MET A 182 -7.99 -22.26 -9.25
CA MET A 182 -6.93 -21.33 -9.63
C MET A 182 -5.55 -22.01 -9.65
N VAL A 183 -5.25 -22.85 -8.65
CA VAL A 183 -3.99 -23.62 -8.61
C VAL A 183 -3.93 -24.62 -9.77
N ASN A 184 -5.03 -25.34 -10.06
CA ASN A 184 -5.08 -26.31 -11.15
C ASN A 184 -5.03 -25.67 -12.55
N ASP A 185 -5.51 -24.43 -12.68
CA ASP A 185 -5.47 -23.69 -13.94
C ASP A 185 -4.07 -23.17 -14.29
N LYS A 186 -3.14 -23.17 -13.32
CA LYS A 186 -1.73 -22.85 -13.57
C LYS A 186 -1.02 -24.07 -14.16
N GLU A 187 -0.31 -23.87 -15.27
CA GLU A 187 0.45 -24.92 -15.97
C GLU A 187 1.75 -25.30 -15.24
N TYR A 188 1.69 -25.47 -13.91
CA TYR A 188 2.83 -25.87 -13.10
C TYR A 188 2.83 -27.37 -12.83
N VAL A 189 4.02 -27.97 -12.75
CA VAL A 189 4.21 -29.33 -12.27
C VAL A 189 4.35 -29.31 -10.77
N TYR A 190 3.31 -29.72 -10.05
CA TYR A 190 3.31 -29.73 -8.60
C TYR A 190 4.00 -30.98 -8.02
N LYS A 191 4.50 -30.83 -6.77
CA LYS A 191 5.16 -31.93 -6.05
C LYS A 191 4.16 -32.91 -5.49
#